data_df2eef9b60ed95e312711b29560f5d4d
#
_entry.id   df2eef9b60ed95e312711b29560f5d4d
#
_cell.length_a   1.000
_cell.length_b   1.000
_cell.length_c   1.000
_cell.angle_alpha   90.00
_cell.angle_beta   90.00
_cell.angle_gamma   90.00
#
_symmetry.space_group_name_H-M   'P 1'
#
loop_
_entity.id
_entity.type
_entity.pdbx_description
1 polymer ?
#
loop_
_entity_poly.entity_id
_entity_poly.type
_entity_poly.pdbx_seq_one_letter_code
_entity_poly.pdbx_strand_id
1 'polypeptide(L)'
;INFTPIHALDGTITPQGCAFERHHSGAIELSKSDYRLMVNGLVDQPLVFSYADLERLPRENHVYFCECAANTGMEWAGAQLNGVQFTHGMIHNMEYTGVSLRSVLQEAGLAAAGDLQDKWVYVEGADASSNGRSIPMEKALDDVLVAFKANGEALRKEHGYPIRLVVPGWEGNMWVKWLRRIEVMDGPVESREETSKYTDVLEDGTARKWTWVMDAKSVITS
;
A
#
# COMPACT_ATOMS: atom_id res chain seq x y z
N ILE A 1 -16.83 -1.85 -3.39
CA ILE A 1 -16.14 -0.56 -3.54
C ILE A 1 -16.95 0.51 -2.82
N ASN A 2 -16.28 1.38 -2.09
CA ASN A 2 -16.86 2.53 -1.43
C ASN A 2 -15.99 3.77 -1.72
N PHE A 3 -16.57 4.96 -1.70
CA PHE A 3 -15.88 6.20 -2.07
C PHE A 3 -15.88 7.18 -0.89
N THR A 4 -14.78 7.88 -0.72
CA THR A 4 -14.68 8.96 0.25
C THR A 4 -15.65 10.09 -0.12
N PRO A 5 -16.52 10.55 0.79
CA PRO A 5 -17.42 11.66 0.53
C PRO A 5 -16.69 13.00 0.61
N ILE A 6 -15.79 13.25 -0.36
CA ILE A 6 -14.87 14.39 -0.35
C ILE A 6 -15.56 15.74 -0.21
N HIS A 7 -16.79 15.87 -0.75
CA HIS A 7 -17.61 17.08 -0.65
C HIS A 7 -18.19 17.34 0.76
N ALA A 8 -18.10 16.36 1.65
CA ALA A 8 -18.64 16.44 3.01
C ALA A 8 -17.56 16.30 4.09
N LEU A 9 -16.28 16.27 3.68
CA LEU A 9 -15.17 16.26 4.64
C LEU A 9 -14.94 17.65 5.22
N ASP A 10 -14.50 17.68 6.49
CA ASP A 10 -14.02 18.86 7.16
C ASP A 10 -12.58 18.60 7.65
N GLY A 11 -11.70 19.58 7.42
CA GLY A 11 -10.28 19.47 7.74
C GLY A 11 -9.49 18.57 6.78
N THR A 12 -8.26 18.21 7.19
CA THR A 12 -7.28 17.50 6.34
C THR A 12 -7.22 15.99 6.56
N ILE A 13 -7.74 15.51 7.68
CA ILE A 13 -7.72 14.07 8.03
C ILE A 13 -9.06 13.43 7.71
N THR A 14 -9.02 12.40 6.89
CA THR A 14 -10.20 11.60 6.55
C THR A 14 -10.49 10.59 7.67
N PRO A 15 -11.67 10.62 8.32
CA PRO A 15 -12.05 9.56 9.27
C PRO A 15 -11.99 8.18 8.61
N GLN A 16 -11.50 7.16 9.32
CA GLN A 16 -11.38 5.79 8.75
C GLN A 16 -12.71 5.29 8.16
N GLY A 17 -13.85 5.61 8.82
CA GLY A 17 -15.17 5.22 8.33
C GLY A 17 -15.62 5.87 7.04
N CYS A 18 -14.98 6.97 6.65
CA CYS A 18 -15.26 7.71 5.42
C CYS A 18 -14.25 7.42 4.31
N ALA A 19 -13.12 6.77 4.64
CA ALA A 19 -12.08 6.48 3.66
C ALA A 19 -12.56 5.46 2.62
N PHE A 20 -12.19 5.68 1.37
CA PHE A 20 -12.55 4.76 0.29
C PHE A 20 -12.01 3.35 0.52
N GLU A 21 -12.72 2.39 -0.01
CA GLU A 21 -12.29 1.00 -0.06
C GLU A 21 -12.39 0.42 -1.46
N ARG A 22 -11.34 -0.27 -1.87
CA ARG A 22 -11.24 -0.94 -3.16
C ARG A 22 -10.55 -2.29 -2.95
N HIS A 23 -11.19 -3.36 -3.37
CA HIS A 23 -10.69 -4.73 -3.22
C HIS A 23 -10.71 -5.45 -4.57
N HIS A 24 -9.75 -6.33 -4.82
CA HIS A 24 -9.74 -7.21 -5.98
C HIS A 24 -10.55 -8.49 -5.70
N SER A 25 -10.49 -9.01 -4.47
CA SER A 25 -11.13 -10.28 -4.07
C SER A 25 -11.95 -10.19 -2.77
N GLY A 26 -12.39 -8.96 -2.41
CA GLY A 26 -13.10 -8.72 -1.15
C GLY A 26 -12.18 -8.50 0.05
N ALA A 27 -12.76 -8.08 1.17
CA ALA A 27 -12.05 -7.94 2.43
C ALA A 27 -12.04 -9.29 3.17
N ILE A 28 -10.89 -9.65 3.72
CA ILE A 28 -10.72 -10.88 4.50
C ILE A 28 -10.73 -10.57 6.00
N GLU A 29 -11.00 -11.58 6.80
CA GLU A 29 -10.93 -11.49 8.25
C GLU A 29 -9.66 -12.19 8.74
N LEU A 30 -8.84 -11.46 9.48
CA LEU A 30 -7.65 -11.96 10.12
C LEU A 30 -7.67 -11.62 11.61
N SER A 31 -7.14 -12.51 12.43
CA SER A 31 -6.96 -12.30 13.87
C SER A 31 -5.54 -11.81 14.15
N LYS A 32 -5.36 -10.89 15.09
CA LYS A 32 -4.03 -10.49 15.58
C LYS A 32 -3.25 -11.67 16.14
N SER A 33 -3.89 -12.59 16.83
CA SER A 33 -3.26 -13.77 17.45
C SER A 33 -2.67 -14.72 16.41
N ASP A 34 -3.35 -14.86 15.28
CA ASP A 34 -2.97 -15.80 14.22
C ASP A 34 -2.16 -15.14 13.10
N TYR A 35 -2.05 -13.81 13.15
CA TYR A 35 -1.30 -13.06 12.15
C TYR A 35 0.18 -13.44 12.13
N ARG A 36 0.68 -13.69 10.94
CA ARG A 36 2.10 -13.96 10.68
C ARG A 36 2.54 -13.20 9.43
N LEU A 37 3.67 -12.50 9.55
CA LEU A 37 4.37 -11.86 8.46
C LEU A 37 5.68 -12.60 8.20
N MET A 38 5.81 -13.21 7.04
CA MET A 38 7.05 -13.84 6.61
C MET A 38 7.96 -12.78 5.96
N VAL A 39 9.23 -12.76 6.38
CA VAL A 39 10.30 -11.99 5.73
C VAL A 39 11.37 -12.97 5.29
N ASN A 40 11.68 -13.02 3.99
CA ASN A 40 12.59 -14.00 3.41
C ASN A 40 13.32 -13.44 2.16
N GLY A 41 13.96 -14.32 1.41
CA GLY A 41 14.75 -13.98 0.21
C GLY A 41 16.21 -13.70 0.56
N LEU A 42 16.79 -12.65 0.00
CA LEU A 42 18.19 -12.24 0.20
C LEU A 42 18.39 -11.55 1.56
N VAL A 43 18.15 -12.30 2.62
CA VAL A 43 18.35 -11.89 4.02
C VAL A 43 19.19 -12.94 4.74
N ASP A 44 19.90 -12.55 5.79
CA ASP A 44 20.73 -13.46 6.58
C ASP A 44 19.89 -14.54 7.27
N GLN A 45 18.74 -14.15 7.82
CA GLN A 45 17.86 -15.01 8.56
C GLN A 45 16.40 -14.79 8.17
N PRO A 46 15.76 -15.72 7.44
CA PRO A 46 14.32 -15.66 7.24
C PRO A 46 13.57 -15.67 8.58
N LEU A 47 12.66 -14.73 8.75
CA LEU A 47 11.89 -14.53 9.99
C LEU A 47 10.38 -14.62 9.72
N VAL A 48 9.67 -15.02 10.77
CA VAL A 48 8.21 -14.96 10.81
C VAL A 48 7.82 -14.10 12.02
N PHE A 49 7.39 -12.89 11.77
CA PHE A 49 6.93 -11.97 12.80
C PHE A 49 5.47 -12.25 13.18
N SER A 50 5.21 -12.32 14.47
CA SER A 50 3.86 -12.14 14.99
C SER A 50 3.49 -10.64 15.00
N TYR A 51 2.22 -10.34 15.20
CA TYR A 51 1.79 -8.95 15.42
C TYR A 51 2.52 -8.29 16.60
N ALA A 52 2.72 -9.05 17.71
CA ALA A 52 3.41 -8.54 18.90
C ALA A 52 4.90 -8.28 18.66
N ASP A 53 5.56 -9.04 17.78
CA ASP A 53 6.97 -8.80 17.45
C ASP A 53 7.13 -7.47 16.70
N LEU A 54 6.24 -7.18 15.76
CA LEU A 54 6.22 -5.90 15.05
C LEU A 54 5.94 -4.72 15.99
N GLU A 55 5.06 -4.88 16.97
CA GLU A 55 4.77 -3.82 17.95
C GLU A 55 5.96 -3.46 18.86
N ARG A 56 6.99 -4.30 18.96
CA ARG A 56 8.21 -4.03 19.73
C ARG A 56 9.22 -3.16 18.99
N LEU A 57 9.13 -3.10 17.66
CA LEU A 57 10.03 -2.29 16.86
C LEU A 57 9.73 -0.78 17.04
N PRO A 58 10.69 0.10 16.74
CA PRO A 58 10.48 1.54 16.82
C PRO A 58 9.29 1.99 15.97
N ARG A 59 8.36 2.70 16.59
CA ARG A 59 7.12 3.17 15.94
C ARG A 59 7.30 4.55 15.35
N GLU A 60 6.65 4.77 14.23
CA GLU A 60 6.56 6.05 13.55
C GLU A 60 5.10 6.41 13.29
N ASN A 61 4.80 7.71 13.27
CA ASN A 61 3.49 8.25 12.93
C ASN A 61 3.66 9.29 11.83
N HIS A 62 2.92 9.10 10.73
CA HIS A 62 2.98 10.03 9.60
C HIS A 62 1.60 10.21 8.98
N VAL A 63 1.33 11.43 8.48
CA VAL A 63 0.13 11.72 7.73
C VAL A 63 0.43 11.57 6.25
N TYR A 64 -0.30 10.67 5.58
CA TYR A 64 -0.13 10.38 4.16
C TYR A 64 -1.48 10.27 3.45
N PHE A 65 -1.56 10.79 2.23
CA PHE A 65 -2.70 10.51 1.36
C PHE A 65 -2.47 9.20 0.59
N CYS A 66 -3.56 8.49 0.36
CA CYS A 66 -3.61 7.31 -0.51
C CYS A 66 -4.65 7.56 -1.59
N GLU A 67 -4.26 7.43 -2.85
CA GLU A 67 -5.14 7.55 -4.00
C GLU A 67 -5.06 6.29 -4.86
N CYS A 68 -6.20 5.77 -5.27
CA CYS A 68 -6.25 4.64 -6.20
C CYS A 68 -5.84 5.10 -7.60
N ALA A 69 -5.03 4.33 -8.31
CA ALA A 69 -4.68 4.60 -9.71
C ALA A 69 -5.90 4.77 -10.65
N ALA A 70 -7.04 4.19 -10.29
CA ALA A 70 -8.28 4.32 -11.04
C ALA A 70 -9.14 5.55 -10.64
N ASN A 71 -8.67 6.40 -9.73
CA ASN A 71 -9.40 7.62 -9.38
C ASN A 71 -9.55 8.51 -10.61
N THR A 72 -10.67 9.17 -10.77
CA THR A 72 -11.05 9.96 -11.96
C THR A 72 -11.27 9.17 -13.27
N GLY A 73 -10.90 7.92 -13.34
CA GLY A 73 -11.03 7.10 -14.55
C GLY A 73 -12.46 7.01 -15.12
N MET A 74 -13.48 7.22 -14.30
CA MET A 74 -14.88 7.25 -14.73
C MET A 74 -15.19 8.44 -15.65
N GLU A 75 -14.37 9.50 -15.62
CA GLU A 75 -14.59 10.71 -16.44
C GLU A 75 -13.95 10.64 -17.83
N TRP A 76 -13.12 9.65 -18.11
CA TRP A 76 -12.47 9.48 -19.41
C TRP A 76 -13.48 9.29 -20.57
N ALA A 77 -14.68 8.75 -20.27
CA ALA A 77 -15.77 8.61 -21.22
C ALA A 77 -16.71 9.82 -21.25
N GLY A 78 -16.41 10.89 -20.54
CA GLY A 78 -17.21 12.11 -20.40
C GLY A 78 -17.75 12.33 -19.00
N ALA A 79 -18.39 13.47 -18.79
CA ALA A 79 -18.90 13.89 -17.48
C ALA A 79 -19.90 12.86 -16.90
N GLN A 80 -19.78 12.60 -15.60
CA GLN A 80 -20.62 11.65 -14.88
C GLN A 80 -21.68 12.39 -14.05
N LEU A 81 -22.91 11.85 -14.03
CA LEU A 81 -24.03 12.41 -13.28
C LEU A 81 -24.03 12.04 -11.78
N ASN A 82 -23.15 11.13 -11.36
CA ASN A 82 -23.13 10.58 -9.99
C ASN A 82 -22.39 11.45 -8.97
N GLY A 83 -21.92 12.63 -9.39
CA GLY A 83 -21.24 13.60 -8.52
C GLY A 83 -19.79 13.27 -8.20
N VAL A 84 -19.14 14.23 -7.55
CA VAL A 84 -17.69 14.24 -7.27
C VAL A 84 -17.22 13.07 -6.39
N GLN A 85 -18.06 12.60 -5.48
CA GLN A 85 -17.72 11.43 -4.66
C GLN A 85 -17.48 10.18 -5.51
N PHE A 86 -18.28 9.98 -6.54
CA PHE A 86 -18.14 8.83 -7.44
C PHE A 86 -16.91 8.95 -8.34
N THR A 87 -16.63 10.14 -8.85
CA THR A 87 -15.57 10.34 -9.85
C THR A 87 -14.20 10.57 -9.22
N HIS A 88 -14.12 11.19 -8.04
CA HIS A 88 -12.89 11.61 -7.38
C HIS A 88 -12.72 11.05 -5.96
N GLY A 89 -13.63 10.22 -5.49
CA GLY A 89 -13.66 9.77 -4.10
C GLY A 89 -12.75 8.59 -3.79
N MET A 90 -11.91 8.12 -4.71
CA MET A 90 -10.92 7.08 -4.40
C MET A 90 -9.61 7.68 -3.86
N ILE A 91 -9.75 8.58 -2.92
CA ILE A 91 -8.64 9.24 -2.21
C ILE A 91 -9.00 9.39 -0.73
N HIS A 92 -8.02 9.32 0.15
CA HIS A 92 -8.14 9.70 1.55
C HIS A 92 -6.79 10.16 2.10
N ASN A 93 -6.82 10.91 3.20
CA ASN A 93 -5.62 11.34 3.93
C ASN A 93 -5.76 10.94 5.40
N MET A 94 -4.86 10.10 5.91
CA MET A 94 -4.93 9.60 7.29
C MET A 94 -3.55 9.63 7.96
N GLU A 95 -3.54 9.72 9.29
CA GLU A 95 -2.36 9.45 10.07
C GLU A 95 -2.16 7.92 10.21
N TYR A 96 -1.03 7.42 9.77
CA TYR A 96 -0.67 6.02 9.92
C TYR A 96 0.37 5.83 11.02
N THR A 97 0.14 4.83 11.88
CA THR A 97 1.12 4.35 12.86
C THR A 97 1.63 2.99 12.44
N GLY A 98 2.92 2.83 12.40
CA GLY A 98 3.56 1.57 12.03
C GLY A 98 5.03 1.52 12.41
N VAL A 99 5.75 0.63 11.78
CA VAL A 99 7.21 0.50 11.85
C VAL A 99 7.79 0.65 10.45
N SER A 100 8.96 1.26 10.31
CA SER A 100 9.56 1.38 8.97
C SER A 100 9.85 0.00 8.39
N LEU A 101 9.66 -0.15 7.08
CA LEU A 101 10.05 -1.39 6.39
C LEU A 101 11.55 -1.64 6.52
N ARG A 102 12.36 -0.58 6.58
CA ARG A 102 13.79 -0.64 6.90
C ARG A 102 14.05 -1.42 8.19
N SER A 103 13.36 -1.09 9.29
CA SER A 103 13.54 -1.76 10.58
C SER A 103 13.18 -3.25 10.51
N VAL A 104 12.10 -3.58 9.83
CA VAL A 104 11.67 -4.98 9.63
C VAL A 104 12.72 -5.79 8.85
N LEU A 105 13.27 -5.21 7.78
CA LEU A 105 14.31 -5.86 6.97
C LEU A 105 15.65 -5.96 7.71
N GLN A 106 15.99 -4.99 8.53
CA GLN A 106 17.21 -5.03 9.36
C GLN A 106 17.15 -6.16 10.38
N GLU A 107 16.01 -6.41 11.01
CA GLU A 107 15.83 -7.56 11.92
C GLU A 107 16.07 -8.90 11.22
N ALA A 108 15.72 -9.01 9.94
CA ALA A 108 15.97 -10.21 9.14
C ALA A 108 17.42 -10.31 8.59
N GLY A 109 18.27 -9.32 8.88
CA GLY A 109 19.65 -9.31 8.41
C GLY A 109 19.79 -8.88 6.95
N LEU A 110 19.19 -7.76 6.56
CA LEU A 110 19.26 -7.22 5.20
C LEU A 110 20.71 -7.06 4.68
N ALA A 111 21.69 -6.83 5.57
CA ALA A 111 23.09 -6.70 5.19
C ALA A 111 23.63 -7.91 4.40
N ALA A 112 23.04 -9.09 4.55
CA ALA A 112 23.40 -10.29 3.78
C ALA A 112 23.07 -10.16 2.29
N ALA A 113 22.18 -9.26 1.89
CA ALA A 113 21.86 -9.00 0.49
C ALA A 113 23.02 -8.35 -0.31
N GLY A 114 24.08 -7.89 0.37
CA GLY A 114 25.24 -7.25 -0.25
C GLY A 114 24.93 -5.84 -0.76
N ASP A 115 25.31 -5.56 -2.02
CA ASP A 115 24.96 -4.27 -2.63
C ASP A 115 23.45 -4.18 -2.85
N LEU A 116 22.86 -3.11 -2.35
CA LEU A 116 21.42 -2.89 -2.37
C LEU A 116 20.92 -2.09 -3.58
N GLN A 117 21.82 -1.61 -4.44
CA GLN A 117 21.50 -0.66 -5.50
C GLN A 117 20.42 -1.22 -6.46
N ASP A 118 20.53 -2.49 -6.87
CA ASP A 118 19.62 -3.12 -7.83
C ASP A 118 18.68 -4.13 -7.16
N LYS A 119 18.56 -4.11 -5.83
CA LYS A 119 17.68 -5.01 -5.11
C LYS A 119 16.25 -4.49 -5.06
N TRP A 120 15.35 -5.44 -4.89
CA TRP A 120 13.91 -5.19 -4.84
C TRP A 120 13.31 -5.87 -3.61
N VAL A 121 12.18 -5.36 -3.21
CA VAL A 121 11.35 -5.99 -2.17
C VAL A 121 10.02 -6.35 -2.80
N TYR A 122 9.73 -7.65 -2.87
CA TYR A 122 8.41 -8.14 -3.22
C TYR A 122 7.54 -8.20 -1.96
N VAL A 123 6.33 -7.68 -2.04
CA VAL A 123 5.35 -7.69 -0.95
C VAL A 123 4.05 -8.33 -1.41
N GLU A 124 3.41 -9.11 -0.56
CA GLU A 124 2.20 -9.88 -0.92
C GLU A 124 1.15 -9.81 0.18
N GLY A 125 -0.11 -9.63 -0.24
CA GLY A 125 -1.28 -9.68 0.63
C GLY A 125 -1.82 -11.10 0.84
N ALA A 126 -2.58 -11.30 1.91
CA ALA A 126 -3.20 -12.58 2.26
C ALA A 126 -4.58 -12.81 1.62
N ASP A 127 -5.08 -11.84 0.85
CA ASP A 127 -6.36 -11.97 0.15
C ASP A 127 -6.29 -12.96 -1.01
N ALA A 128 -7.44 -13.39 -1.52
CA ALA A 128 -7.50 -14.41 -2.58
C ALA A 128 -6.86 -13.98 -3.90
N SER A 129 -6.66 -12.68 -4.14
CA SER A 129 -5.93 -12.17 -5.29
C SER A 129 -4.41 -12.27 -5.12
N SER A 130 -3.92 -12.53 -3.89
CA SER A 130 -2.50 -12.51 -3.55
C SER A 130 -1.80 -11.29 -4.13
N ASN A 131 -2.42 -10.11 -3.92
CA ASN A 131 -1.97 -8.86 -4.52
C ASN A 131 -0.48 -8.62 -4.19
N GLY A 132 0.38 -8.87 -5.17
CA GLY A 132 1.82 -8.80 -5.05
C GLY A 132 2.39 -7.60 -5.80
N ARG A 133 3.36 -6.94 -5.18
CA ARG A 133 4.03 -5.76 -5.73
C ARG A 133 5.53 -5.81 -5.48
N SER A 134 6.26 -5.32 -6.47
CA SER A 134 7.72 -5.14 -6.39
C SER A 134 8.05 -3.67 -6.15
N ILE A 135 8.88 -3.42 -5.14
CA ILE A 135 9.31 -2.08 -4.72
C ILE A 135 10.82 -2.02 -4.80
N PRO A 136 11.43 -1.07 -5.53
CA PRO A 136 12.88 -0.87 -5.48
C PRO A 136 13.37 -0.70 -4.04
N MET A 137 14.52 -1.26 -3.72
CA MET A 137 15.07 -1.24 -2.37
C MET A 137 15.28 0.20 -1.85
N GLU A 138 15.67 1.12 -2.71
CA GLU A 138 15.79 2.53 -2.35
C GLU A 138 14.49 3.06 -1.73
N LYS A 139 13.36 2.86 -2.41
CA LYS A 139 12.03 3.28 -1.90
C LYS A 139 11.64 2.50 -0.65
N ALA A 140 11.89 1.19 -0.62
CA ALA A 140 11.56 0.33 0.52
C ALA A 140 12.27 0.77 1.82
N LEU A 141 13.49 1.29 1.68
CA LEU A 141 14.31 1.78 2.79
C LEU A 141 14.12 3.27 3.09
N ASP A 142 13.43 4.02 2.26
CA ASP A 142 13.19 5.46 2.49
C ASP A 142 12.04 5.68 3.48
N ASP A 143 10.80 5.56 3.01
CA ASP A 143 9.62 6.02 3.74
C ASP A 143 8.50 4.97 3.85
N VAL A 144 8.74 3.74 3.40
CA VAL A 144 7.71 2.69 3.42
C VAL A 144 7.46 2.21 4.86
N LEU A 145 6.17 2.15 5.23
CA LEU A 145 5.72 1.78 6.56
C LEU A 145 4.94 0.45 6.55
N VAL A 146 5.21 -0.40 7.52
CA VAL A 146 4.38 -1.56 7.89
C VAL A 146 3.42 -1.08 8.96
N ALA A 147 2.21 -0.67 8.56
CA ALA A 147 1.27 0.03 9.41
C ALA A 147 0.25 -0.90 10.07
N PHE A 148 -0.09 -0.62 11.31
CA PHE A 148 -1.06 -1.35 12.12
C PHE A 148 -2.16 -0.47 12.73
N LYS A 149 -2.07 0.86 12.59
CA LYS A 149 -3.12 1.81 12.98
C LYS A 149 -3.32 2.88 11.91
N ALA A 150 -4.51 3.45 11.91
CA ALA A 150 -4.81 4.69 11.20
C ALA A 150 -5.63 5.61 12.11
N ASN A 151 -5.30 6.91 12.14
CA ASN A 151 -5.93 7.91 13.00
C ASN A 151 -5.99 7.50 14.49
N GLY A 152 -4.92 6.86 15.00
CA GLY A 152 -4.83 6.38 16.39
C GLY A 152 -5.59 5.09 16.70
N GLU A 153 -6.44 4.61 15.80
CA GLU A 153 -7.25 3.39 15.96
C GLU A 153 -6.64 2.19 15.22
N ALA A 154 -7.06 0.97 15.54
CA ALA A 154 -6.73 -0.20 14.74
C ALA A 154 -7.25 0.00 13.29
N LEU A 155 -6.52 -0.53 12.32
CA LEU A 155 -7.00 -0.56 10.95
C LEU A 155 -8.36 -1.26 10.87
N ARG A 156 -9.25 -0.80 10.00
CA ARG A 156 -10.46 -1.55 9.66
C ARG A 156 -10.10 -2.75 8.77
N LYS A 157 -10.92 -3.79 8.78
CA LYS A 157 -10.68 -4.97 7.94
C LYS A 157 -10.58 -4.59 6.45
N GLU A 158 -11.42 -3.68 5.99
CA GLU A 158 -11.46 -3.16 4.62
C GLU A 158 -10.17 -2.42 4.24
N HIS A 159 -9.48 -1.86 5.24
CA HIS A 159 -8.22 -1.12 5.08
C HIS A 159 -6.98 -1.96 5.35
N GLY A 160 -7.13 -3.28 5.59
CA GLY A 160 -6.03 -4.22 5.69
C GLY A 160 -5.66 -4.64 7.11
N TYR A 161 -6.62 -4.60 8.08
CA TYR A 161 -6.38 -5.15 9.42
C TYR A 161 -5.85 -6.60 9.36
N PRO A 162 -4.87 -7.00 10.17
CA PRO A 162 -4.24 -6.22 11.22
C PRO A 162 -3.04 -5.37 10.75
N ILE A 163 -2.48 -5.67 9.58
CA ILE A 163 -1.27 -5.02 9.05
C ILE A 163 -1.43 -4.75 7.56
N ARG A 164 -1.02 -3.55 7.15
CA ARG A 164 -0.90 -3.19 5.74
C ARG A 164 0.44 -2.52 5.45
N LEU A 165 0.82 -2.49 4.18
CA LEU A 165 1.89 -1.64 3.71
C LEU A 165 1.36 -0.23 3.39
N VAL A 166 2.17 0.78 3.68
CA VAL A 166 1.95 2.18 3.31
C VAL A 166 3.16 2.62 2.50
N VAL A 167 2.93 3.09 1.27
CA VAL A 167 3.98 3.49 0.32
C VAL A 167 3.72 4.95 -0.09
N PRO A 168 4.22 5.92 0.68
CA PRO A 168 3.89 7.33 0.48
C PRO A 168 4.23 7.84 -0.91
N GLY A 169 3.37 8.69 -1.48
CA GLY A 169 3.55 9.28 -2.81
C GLY A 169 3.38 8.32 -3.99
N TRP A 170 3.04 7.04 -3.72
CA TRP A 170 2.80 6.06 -4.75
C TRP A 170 1.33 5.63 -4.79
N GLU A 171 0.87 5.20 -5.95
CA GLU A 171 -0.52 4.80 -6.19
C GLU A 171 -1.02 3.70 -5.22
N GLY A 172 -2.30 3.77 -4.87
CA GLY A 172 -2.90 2.96 -3.80
C GLY A 172 -2.82 1.45 -4.00
N ASN A 173 -2.60 0.95 -5.23
CA ASN A 173 -2.38 -0.49 -5.45
C ASN A 173 -1.04 -0.98 -4.87
N MET A 174 -0.06 -0.08 -4.68
CA MET A 174 1.22 -0.39 -4.02
C MET A 174 1.09 -0.55 -2.50
N TRP A 175 0.02 -0.04 -1.92
CA TRP A 175 -0.27 -0.07 -0.49
C TRP A 175 -0.95 -1.39 -0.10
N VAL A 176 -0.20 -2.50 -0.22
CA VAL A 176 -0.71 -3.87 -0.05
C VAL A 176 -1.36 -4.06 1.33
N LYS A 177 -2.64 -4.48 1.31
CA LYS A 177 -3.44 -4.79 2.50
C LYS A 177 -3.25 -6.24 2.94
N TRP A 178 -3.53 -6.53 4.23
CA TRP A 178 -3.39 -7.88 4.79
C TRP A 178 -2.02 -8.47 4.49
N LEU A 179 -0.98 -7.67 4.73
CA LEU A 179 0.40 -7.99 4.38
C LEU A 179 0.80 -9.32 5.02
N ARG A 180 1.23 -10.30 4.23
CA ARG A 180 1.64 -11.63 4.72
C ARG A 180 3.07 -12.01 4.40
N ARG A 181 3.68 -11.41 3.38
CA ARG A 181 5.02 -11.74 2.93
C ARG A 181 5.76 -10.52 2.44
N ILE A 182 7.04 -10.50 2.79
CA ILE A 182 8.05 -9.57 2.30
C ILE A 182 9.24 -10.42 1.87
N GLU A 183 9.72 -10.23 0.64
CA GLU A 183 10.85 -10.98 0.11
C GLU A 183 11.86 -10.05 -0.55
N VAL A 184 13.13 -10.15 -0.14
CA VAL A 184 14.23 -9.40 -0.75
C VAL A 184 14.74 -10.17 -1.97
N MET A 185 14.86 -9.51 -3.12
CA MET A 185 15.15 -10.13 -4.41
C MET A 185 16.17 -9.35 -5.23
N ASP A 186 16.77 -10.01 -6.22
CA ASP A 186 17.69 -9.39 -7.17
C ASP A 186 17.02 -8.54 -8.25
N GLY A 187 15.70 -8.63 -8.38
CA GLY A 187 14.93 -7.89 -9.37
C GLY A 187 13.43 -7.94 -9.08
N PRO A 188 12.60 -7.25 -9.86
CA PRO A 188 11.15 -7.29 -9.69
C PRO A 188 10.59 -8.67 -10.07
N VAL A 189 9.50 -9.06 -9.41
CA VAL A 189 8.79 -10.33 -9.69
C VAL A 189 8.01 -10.25 -10.99
N GLU A 190 7.64 -9.05 -11.41
CA GLU A 190 6.75 -8.83 -12.56
C GLU A 190 5.45 -9.63 -12.43
N SER A 191 4.79 -9.48 -11.29
CA SER A 191 3.53 -10.15 -11.01
C SER A 191 2.46 -9.82 -12.07
N ARG A 192 1.38 -10.62 -12.13
CA ARG A 192 0.26 -10.35 -13.05
C ARG A 192 -0.25 -8.91 -12.95
N GLU A 193 -0.32 -8.37 -11.75
CA GLU A 193 -0.80 -7.01 -11.53
C GLU A 193 0.17 -5.95 -12.05
N GLU A 194 1.46 -6.27 -12.10
CA GLU A 194 2.52 -5.37 -12.58
C GLU A 194 2.75 -5.42 -14.09
N THR A 195 2.25 -6.45 -14.76
CA THR A 195 2.48 -6.68 -16.19
C THR A 195 1.22 -6.55 -17.05
N SER A 196 0.02 -6.71 -16.47
CA SER A 196 -1.24 -6.73 -17.23
C SER A 196 -2.31 -5.76 -16.73
N LYS A 197 -2.09 -5.08 -15.59
CA LYS A 197 -3.12 -4.23 -14.95
C LYS A 197 -2.67 -2.79 -14.72
N TYR A 198 -1.46 -2.60 -14.24
CA TYR A 198 -0.91 -1.28 -13.89
C TYR A 198 0.26 -0.96 -14.80
N THR A 199 -0.05 -0.92 -16.09
CA THR A 199 0.85 -0.53 -17.18
C THR A 199 0.11 0.37 -18.14
N ASP A 200 0.76 1.36 -18.68
CA ASP A 200 0.22 2.26 -19.68
C ASP A 200 0.66 1.81 -21.08
N VAL A 201 -0.29 1.72 -22.00
CA VAL A 201 0.02 1.46 -23.41
C VAL A 201 0.36 2.80 -24.08
N LEU A 202 1.57 2.90 -24.65
CA LEU A 202 2.02 4.07 -25.39
C LEU A 202 1.50 4.03 -26.84
N GLU A 203 1.57 5.18 -27.56
CA GLU A 203 1.09 5.32 -28.92
C GLU A 203 1.78 4.36 -29.92
N ASP A 204 3.02 4.00 -29.65
CA ASP A 204 3.80 3.04 -30.46
C ASP A 204 3.46 1.56 -30.16
N GLY A 205 2.52 1.31 -29.25
CA GLY A 205 2.08 -0.03 -28.84
C GLY A 205 2.96 -0.70 -27.77
N THR A 206 4.00 -0.02 -27.27
CA THR A 206 4.77 -0.53 -26.15
C THR A 206 4.06 -0.32 -24.83
N ALA A 207 4.40 -1.09 -23.82
CA ALA A 207 3.85 -0.96 -22.47
C ALA A 207 4.85 -0.27 -21.53
N ARG A 208 4.42 0.83 -20.92
CA ARG A 208 5.17 1.52 -19.87
C ARG A 208 4.79 0.92 -18.51
N LYS A 209 5.75 0.28 -17.85
CA LYS A 209 5.64 -0.23 -16.48
C LYS A 209 6.14 0.79 -15.45
N TRP A 210 5.83 0.56 -14.20
CA TRP A 210 6.38 1.30 -13.06
C TRP A 210 5.96 2.78 -13.01
N THR A 211 4.70 3.04 -13.30
CA THR A 211 4.07 4.37 -13.21
C THR A 211 3.51 4.62 -11.80
N TRP A 212 4.34 4.49 -10.77
CA TRP A 212 3.89 4.46 -9.38
C TRP A 212 3.57 5.82 -8.76
N VAL A 213 4.25 6.88 -9.24
CA VAL A 213 4.25 8.17 -8.57
C VAL A 213 2.92 8.88 -8.74
N MET A 214 2.36 9.34 -7.63
CA MET A 214 1.17 10.18 -7.56
C MET A 214 1.59 11.61 -7.22
N ASP A 215 1.24 12.56 -8.06
CA ASP A 215 1.49 13.97 -7.84
C ASP A 215 0.67 14.52 -6.64
N ALA A 216 1.09 15.68 -6.14
CA ALA A 216 0.36 16.39 -5.11
C ALA A 216 -1.09 16.68 -5.56
N LYS A 217 -2.04 16.49 -4.66
CA LYS A 217 -3.47 16.66 -4.92
C LYS A 217 -4.08 17.73 -4.03
N SER A 218 -5.11 18.36 -4.54
CA SER A 218 -5.97 19.22 -3.76
C SER A 218 -7.44 18.89 -4.03
N VAL A 219 -8.26 18.98 -3.00
CA VAL A 219 -9.70 18.72 -3.07
C VAL A 219 -10.44 19.85 -2.40
N ILE A 220 -11.48 20.36 -3.07
CA ILE A 220 -12.41 21.33 -2.47
C ILE A 220 -13.41 20.53 -1.65
N THR A 221 -13.45 20.76 -0.33
CA THR A 221 -14.32 20.02 0.58
C THR A 221 -15.56 20.82 1.00
N SER A 222 -15.47 22.13 1.09
CA SER A 222 -16.60 23.05 1.39
C SER A 222 -16.18 24.51 1.20
#